data_5a28823bb22cee496553ee5c30f0ce13
#
_entry.id   5a28823bb22cee496553ee5c30f0ce13
#
_cell.length_a   1.000
_cell.length_b   1.000
_cell.length_c   1.000
_cell.angle_alpha   90.00
_cell.angle_beta   90.00
_cell.angle_gamma   90.00
#
_symmetry.space_group_name_H-M   'P 1'
#
loop_
_entity.id
_entity.type
_entity.pdbx_description
1 polymer ?
#
loop_
_entity_poly.entity_id
_entity_poly.type
_entity_poly.pdbx_seq_one_letter_code
_entity_poly.pdbx_strand_id
1 'polypeptide(L)'
;MKQKKNLKWIKTLAALLIIALHICPFYIMINISLKEMSDRSSRWLPAFKPHFQNYVNAMNTGNLGNAILNTWIIVFFSVMIVVVVGAMAAYPLSRHITKRNQIILTFIVGVMMVPQLSILVPLYKEMVALKGINHIWGIVLVSATFHLPLSIYMFTNFIKTIPSDLDEAAMIDGCSRFQAFFKIILPCLKSTTVSVIILTGVGIWNDYQFQLYFLQKPALRTITLAITTFFTDSRQDMGAAAAAAFIVVLPPVLLYICLQKYFVQGAMDSAVK
;
A
#
# COMPACT_ATOMS: atom_id res chain seq x y z
N MET A 1 0.32 -21.57 -39.97
CA MET A 1 0.84 -22.07 -38.67
C MET A 1 2.21 -21.50 -38.28
N LYS A 2 3.19 -21.34 -39.18
CA LYS A 2 4.54 -20.78 -38.87
C LYS A 2 4.51 -19.35 -38.33
N GLN A 3 3.68 -18.46 -38.86
CA GLN A 3 3.61 -17.04 -38.39
C GLN A 3 3.12 -16.91 -36.94
N LYS A 4 2.14 -17.72 -36.49
CA LYS A 4 1.67 -17.72 -35.09
C LYS A 4 2.74 -18.22 -34.10
N LYS A 5 3.64 -19.11 -34.55
CA LYS A 5 4.73 -19.63 -33.73
C LYS A 5 5.83 -18.59 -33.51
N ASN A 6 6.19 -17.87 -34.58
CA ASN A 6 7.17 -16.77 -34.50
C ASN A 6 6.70 -15.61 -33.59
N LEU A 7 5.41 -15.25 -33.64
CA LEU A 7 4.84 -14.21 -32.80
C LEU A 7 4.84 -14.59 -31.30
N LYS A 8 4.69 -15.89 -30.98
CA LYS A 8 4.82 -16.37 -29.59
C LYS A 8 6.25 -16.21 -29.06
N TRP A 9 7.27 -16.57 -29.85
CA TRP A 9 8.67 -16.43 -29.46
C TRP A 9 9.06 -14.97 -29.21
N ILE A 10 8.63 -14.05 -30.08
CA ILE A 10 8.87 -12.62 -29.92
C ILE A 10 8.23 -12.10 -28.63
N LYS A 11 6.98 -12.49 -28.35
CA LYS A 11 6.28 -12.11 -27.12
C LYS A 11 6.98 -12.66 -25.86
N THR A 12 7.43 -13.91 -25.91
CA THR A 12 8.16 -14.53 -24.79
C THR A 12 9.51 -13.84 -24.58
N LEU A 13 10.26 -13.56 -25.65
CA LEU A 13 11.54 -12.84 -25.56
C LEU A 13 11.35 -11.42 -24.99
N ALA A 14 10.34 -10.70 -25.47
CA ALA A 14 10.00 -9.38 -24.95
C ALA A 14 9.63 -9.44 -23.45
N ALA A 15 8.83 -10.44 -23.05
CA ALA A 15 8.48 -10.64 -21.64
C ALA A 15 9.72 -10.94 -20.78
N LEU A 16 10.64 -11.79 -21.26
CA LEU A 16 11.88 -12.11 -20.55
C LEU A 16 12.79 -10.87 -20.42
N LEU A 17 12.91 -10.05 -21.46
CA LEU A 17 13.68 -8.81 -21.41
C LEU A 17 13.07 -7.81 -20.40
N ILE A 18 11.75 -7.68 -20.38
CA ILE A 18 11.05 -6.83 -19.41
C ILE A 18 11.29 -7.34 -17.99
N ILE A 19 11.18 -8.63 -17.75
CA ILE A 19 11.45 -9.26 -16.45
C ILE A 19 12.91 -9.02 -16.03
N ALA A 20 13.87 -9.26 -16.91
CA ALA A 20 15.29 -9.05 -16.63
C ALA A 20 15.58 -7.59 -16.26
N LEU A 21 14.99 -6.64 -17.00
CA LEU A 21 15.13 -5.21 -16.72
C LEU A 21 14.58 -4.83 -15.33
N HIS A 22 13.44 -5.40 -14.93
CA HIS A 22 12.83 -5.13 -13.62
C HIS A 22 13.56 -5.82 -12.47
N ILE A 23 14.16 -6.99 -12.69
CA ILE A 23 14.93 -7.70 -11.66
C ILE A 23 16.33 -7.09 -11.45
N CYS A 24 16.88 -6.45 -12.48
CA CYS A 24 18.21 -5.87 -12.45
C CYS A 24 18.49 -4.96 -11.24
N PRO A 25 17.67 -3.96 -10.89
CA PRO A 25 17.91 -3.11 -9.72
C PRO A 25 17.87 -3.91 -8.40
N PHE A 26 17.05 -4.93 -8.29
CA PHE A 26 17.00 -5.80 -7.10
C PHE A 26 18.26 -6.64 -7.00
N TYR A 27 18.76 -7.17 -8.12
CA TYR A 27 20.05 -7.86 -8.14
C TYR A 27 21.20 -6.96 -7.64
N ILE A 28 21.29 -5.73 -8.15
CA ILE A 28 22.31 -4.76 -7.74
C ILE A 28 22.16 -4.43 -6.24
N MET A 29 20.95 -4.21 -5.76
CA MET A 29 20.67 -3.91 -4.35
C MET A 29 21.12 -5.07 -3.45
N ILE A 30 20.73 -6.31 -3.76
CA ILE A 30 21.12 -7.51 -3.00
C ILE A 30 22.64 -7.69 -3.05
N ASN A 31 23.24 -7.50 -4.23
CA ASN A 31 24.67 -7.66 -4.39
C ASN A 31 25.45 -6.63 -3.54
N ILE A 32 25.05 -5.36 -3.57
CA ILE A 32 25.68 -4.29 -2.75
C ILE A 32 25.49 -4.58 -1.26
N SER A 33 24.31 -5.06 -0.85
CA SER A 33 24.06 -5.37 0.57
C SER A 33 24.93 -6.47 1.14
N LEU A 34 25.55 -7.29 0.28
CA LEU A 34 26.46 -8.38 0.64
C LEU A 34 27.93 -8.03 0.45
N LYS A 35 28.28 -6.82 -0.01
CA LYS A 35 29.66 -6.38 -0.17
C LYS A 35 30.17 -5.62 1.03
N GLU A 36 31.42 -5.84 1.37
CA GLU A 36 32.14 -5.06 2.38
C GLU A 36 32.37 -3.63 1.87
N MET A 37 32.45 -2.63 2.75
CA MET A 37 32.71 -1.23 2.41
C MET A 37 34.05 -1.03 1.68
N SER A 38 35.04 -1.91 1.94
CA SER A 38 36.34 -1.95 1.29
C SER A 38 36.31 -2.54 -0.12
N ASP A 39 35.25 -3.26 -0.51
CA ASP A 39 35.16 -3.92 -1.82
C ASP A 39 34.89 -2.90 -2.92
N ARG A 40 35.92 -2.63 -3.72
CA ARG A 40 35.87 -1.73 -4.89
C ARG A 40 35.55 -2.43 -6.20
N SER A 41 35.16 -3.71 -6.15
CA SER A 41 34.78 -4.46 -7.35
C SER A 41 33.49 -3.88 -7.96
N SER A 42 33.30 -4.16 -9.25
CA SER A 42 32.09 -3.71 -9.95
C SER A 42 30.80 -4.17 -9.24
N ARG A 43 29.79 -3.30 -9.19
CA ARG A 43 28.47 -3.61 -8.61
C ARG A 43 27.73 -4.74 -9.35
N TRP A 44 28.17 -5.08 -10.56
CA TRP A 44 27.66 -6.18 -11.37
C TRP A 44 28.26 -7.53 -11.01
N LEU A 45 29.46 -7.53 -10.41
CA LEU A 45 30.09 -8.78 -9.97
C LEU A 45 29.46 -9.24 -8.65
N PRO A 46 29.13 -10.53 -8.51
CA PRO A 46 28.56 -11.05 -7.28
C PRO A 46 29.55 -10.90 -6.12
N ALA A 47 29.02 -10.74 -4.91
CA ALA A 47 29.82 -10.74 -3.70
C ALA A 47 30.35 -12.16 -3.43
N PHE A 48 31.61 -12.41 -3.76
CA PHE A 48 32.26 -13.72 -3.56
C PHE A 48 32.43 -14.09 -2.08
N LYS A 49 32.50 -13.07 -1.21
CA LYS A 49 32.55 -13.23 0.25
C LYS A 49 31.39 -12.40 0.83
N PRO A 50 30.22 -13.02 1.09
CA PRO A 50 29.07 -12.30 1.60
C PRO A 50 29.33 -11.69 2.97
N HIS A 51 29.11 -10.37 3.10
CA HIS A 51 29.31 -9.60 4.32
C HIS A 51 27.95 -9.31 4.99
N PHE A 52 27.44 -10.26 5.79
CA PHE A 52 26.15 -10.15 6.46
C PHE A 52 26.11 -9.09 7.56
N GLN A 53 27.27 -8.57 7.99
CA GLN A 53 27.34 -7.49 8.98
C GLN A 53 26.58 -6.23 8.53
N ASN A 54 26.44 -6.00 7.23
CA ASN A 54 25.67 -4.90 6.68
C ASN A 54 24.18 -4.94 7.14
N TYR A 55 23.61 -6.13 7.28
CA TYR A 55 22.24 -6.28 7.79
C TYR A 55 22.13 -5.96 9.28
N VAL A 56 23.14 -6.33 10.08
CA VAL A 56 23.22 -5.97 11.50
C VAL A 56 23.38 -4.47 11.64
N ASN A 57 24.29 -3.87 10.85
CA ASN A 57 24.51 -2.44 10.82
C ASN A 57 23.24 -1.69 10.41
N ALA A 58 22.53 -2.18 9.38
CA ALA A 58 21.26 -1.61 8.96
C ALA A 58 20.23 -1.60 10.09
N MET A 59 20.05 -2.72 10.79
CA MET A 59 19.11 -2.81 11.91
C MET A 59 19.44 -1.85 13.05
N ASN A 60 20.73 -1.70 13.37
CA ASN A 60 21.19 -0.87 14.50
C ASN A 60 21.20 0.63 14.15
N THR A 61 21.81 1.02 13.03
CA THR A 61 22.00 2.44 12.65
C THR A 61 20.66 3.14 12.41
N GLY A 62 19.75 2.48 11.69
CA GLY A 62 18.43 3.06 11.38
C GLY A 62 17.37 2.78 12.44
N ASN A 63 17.70 2.04 13.51
CA ASN A 63 16.71 1.47 14.44
C ASN A 63 15.51 0.85 13.67
N LEU A 64 15.85 0.07 12.61
CA LEU A 64 14.86 -0.43 11.66
C LEU A 64 13.79 -1.32 12.31
N GLY A 65 14.15 -2.06 13.36
CA GLY A 65 13.18 -2.90 14.08
C GLY A 65 12.00 -2.09 14.61
N ASN A 66 12.29 -0.98 15.29
CA ASN A 66 11.27 -0.08 15.81
C ASN A 66 10.52 0.65 14.67
N ALA A 67 11.23 1.05 13.62
CA ALA A 67 10.64 1.71 12.46
C ALA A 67 9.67 0.77 11.69
N ILE A 68 10.02 -0.51 11.55
CA ILE A 68 9.15 -1.53 10.97
C ILE A 68 7.88 -1.68 11.83
N LEU A 69 8.03 -1.80 13.16
CA LEU A 69 6.90 -1.94 14.07
C LEU A 69 5.96 -0.73 13.99
N ASN A 70 6.50 0.50 14.04
CA ASN A 70 5.71 1.72 13.89
C ASN A 70 4.94 1.74 12.58
N THR A 71 5.62 1.40 11.46
CA THR A 71 4.99 1.37 10.14
C THR A 71 3.87 0.32 10.09
N TRP A 72 4.10 -0.89 10.63
CA TRP A 72 3.07 -1.92 10.70
C TRP A 72 1.85 -1.49 11.50
N ILE A 73 2.05 -0.82 12.65
CA ILE A 73 0.95 -0.30 13.47
C ILE A 73 0.15 0.73 12.68
N ILE A 74 0.82 1.68 12.02
CA ILE A 74 0.18 2.71 11.22
C ILE A 74 -0.60 2.07 10.06
N VAL A 75 0.02 1.19 9.30
CA VAL A 75 -0.61 0.50 8.17
C VAL A 75 -1.83 -0.30 8.63
N PHE A 76 -1.68 -1.12 9.68
CA PHE A 76 -2.76 -1.99 10.17
C PHE A 76 -4.00 -1.19 10.59
N PHE A 77 -3.84 -0.18 11.43
CA PHE A 77 -4.97 0.60 11.92
C PHE A 77 -5.59 1.48 10.83
N SER A 78 -4.77 2.10 9.97
CA SER A 78 -5.30 2.89 8.85
C SER A 78 -6.07 2.03 7.85
N VAL A 79 -5.53 0.88 7.46
CA VAL A 79 -6.20 -0.05 6.54
C VAL A 79 -7.50 -0.57 7.15
N MET A 80 -7.49 -0.92 8.43
CA MET A 80 -8.71 -1.36 9.13
C MET A 80 -9.80 -0.29 9.06
N ILE A 81 -9.47 0.97 9.37
CA ILE A 81 -10.42 2.09 9.28
C ILE A 81 -10.92 2.26 7.84
N VAL A 82 -10.01 2.27 6.86
CA VAL A 82 -10.33 2.47 5.43
C VAL A 82 -11.24 1.37 4.90
N VAL A 83 -10.99 0.11 5.25
CA VAL A 83 -11.82 -1.02 4.80
C VAL A 83 -13.19 -0.97 5.45
N VAL A 84 -13.26 -0.82 6.77
CA VAL A 84 -14.54 -0.86 7.50
C VAL A 84 -15.41 0.35 7.12
N VAL A 85 -14.87 1.56 7.26
CA VAL A 85 -15.63 2.79 6.98
C VAL A 85 -15.93 2.89 5.48
N GLY A 86 -14.97 2.54 4.62
CA GLY A 86 -15.14 2.54 3.17
C GLY A 86 -16.24 1.62 2.68
N ALA A 87 -16.27 0.37 3.14
CA ALA A 87 -17.31 -0.59 2.79
C ALA A 87 -18.69 -0.18 3.32
N MET A 88 -18.76 0.29 4.57
CA MET A 88 -20.01 0.75 5.19
C MET A 88 -20.57 1.98 4.50
N ALA A 89 -19.74 2.95 4.13
CA ALA A 89 -20.16 4.14 3.40
C ALA A 89 -20.59 3.83 1.96
N ALA A 90 -19.90 2.88 1.31
CA ALA A 90 -20.20 2.49 -0.07
C ALA A 90 -21.56 1.80 -0.23
N TYR A 91 -22.03 1.06 0.76
CA TYR A 91 -23.27 0.30 0.67
C TYR A 91 -24.50 1.18 0.38
N PRO A 92 -24.85 2.20 1.18
CA PRO A 92 -25.97 3.08 0.88
C PRO A 92 -25.76 3.90 -0.41
N LEU A 93 -24.51 4.27 -0.73
CA LEU A 93 -24.21 5.02 -1.96
C LEU A 93 -24.42 4.20 -3.23
N SER A 94 -24.28 2.87 -3.14
CA SER A 94 -24.46 1.95 -4.26
C SER A 94 -25.91 1.52 -4.45
N ARG A 95 -26.66 1.28 -3.34
CA ARG A 95 -28.02 0.73 -3.35
C ARG A 95 -29.11 1.78 -3.55
N HIS A 96 -28.87 3.02 -3.14
CA HIS A 96 -29.83 4.11 -3.31
C HIS A 96 -29.34 5.13 -4.35
N ILE A 97 -29.82 4.99 -5.60
CA ILE A 97 -29.47 5.89 -6.72
C ILE A 97 -30.33 7.15 -6.60
N THR A 98 -30.01 8.01 -5.62
CA THR A 98 -30.64 9.34 -5.47
C THR A 98 -29.69 10.43 -5.97
N LYS A 99 -30.25 11.59 -6.37
CA LYS A 99 -29.44 12.77 -6.75
C LYS A 99 -28.45 13.15 -5.64
N ARG A 100 -28.87 13.04 -4.38
CA ARG A 100 -28.03 13.31 -3.22
C ARG A 100 -26.81 12.37 -3.16
N ASN A 101 -27.03 11.07 -3.31
CA ASN A 101 -25.94 10.08 -3.26
C ASN A 101 -24.99 10.22 -4.45
N GLN A 102 -25.51 10.61 -5.62
CA GLN A 102 -24.67 10.91 -6.79
C GLN A 102 -23.77 12.14 -6.53
N ILE A 103 -24.32 13.21 -5.94
CA ILE A 103 -23.55 14.41 -5.56
C ILE A 103 -22.47 14.03 -4.54
N ILE A 104 -22.82 13.27 -3.49
CA ILE A 104 -21.86 12.81 -2.49
C ILE A 104 -20.73 12.01 -3.13
N LEU A 105 -21.05 11.04 -3.99
CA LEU A 105 -20.05 10.22 -4.67
C LEU A 105 -19.16 11.06 -5.60
N THR A 106 -19.76 12.00 -6.34
CA THR A 106 -19.01 12.93 -7.19
C THR A 106 -18.05 13.80 -6.36
N PHE A 107 -18.50 14.29 -5.21
CA PHE A 107 -17.67 15.05 -4.29
C PHE A 107 -16.51 14.20 -3.75
N ILE A 108 -16.76 12.96 -3.31
CA ILE A 108 -15.72 12.02 -2.83
C ILE A 108 -14.66 11.80 -3.92
N VAL A 109 -15.08 11.56 -5.16
CA VAL A 109 -14.15 11.39 -6.30
C VAL A 109 -13.42 12.70 -6.59
N GLY A 110 -14.10 13.84 -6.52
CA GLY A 110 -13.50 15.17 -6.74
C GLY A 110 -12.38 15.49 -5.74
N VAL A 111 -12.53 15.09 -4.48
CA VAL A 111 -11.48 15.26 -3.46
C VAL A 111 -10.19 14.52 -3.83
N MET A 112 -10.26 13.40 -4.56
CA MET A 112 -9.07 12.66 -5.01
C MET A 112 -8.22 13.44 -6.02
N MET A 113 -8.78 14.46 -6.68
CA MET A 113 -8.07 15.31 -7.64
C MET A 113 -7.22 16.39 -6.94
N VAL A 114 -7.45 16.63 -5.66
CA VAL A 114 -6.70 17.64 -4.89
C VAL A 114 -5.31 17.09 -4.57
N PRO A 115 -4.22 17.77 -4.96
CA PRO A 115 -2.87 17.35 -4.60
C PRO A 115 -2.70 17.35 -3.08
N GLN A 116 -2.35 16.19 -2.52
CA GLN A 116 -2.31 15.99 -1.06
C GLN A 116 -1.39 17.00 -0.34
N LEU A 117 -0.26 17.35 -0.95
CA LEU A 117 0.68 18.30 -0.37
C LEU A 117 0.17 19.75 -0.33
N SER A 118 -0.78 20.13 -1.18
CA SER A 118 -1.33 21.48 -1.19
C SER A 118 -2.07 21.85 0.11
N ILE A 119 -2.58 20.84 0.83
CA ILE A 119 -3.28 21.02 2.11
C ILE A 119 -2.42 20.70 3.32
N LEU A 120 -1.11 20.46 3.14
CA LEU A 120 -0.21 20.05 4.23
C LEU A 120 -0.20 21.08 5.37
N VAL A 121 -0.10 22.39 5.05
CA VAL A 121 0.00 23.44 6.07
C VAL A 121 -1.28 23.57 6.90
N PRO A 122 -2.48 23.72 6.32
CA PRO A 122 -3.71 23.74 7.10
C PRO A 122 -3.92 22.43 7.88
N LEU A 123 -3.64 21.26 7.27
CA LEU A 123 -3.77 19.97 7.92
C LEU A 123 -2.83 19.86 9.14
N TYR A 124 -1.59 20.35 9.01
CA TYR A 124 -0.65 20.39 10.14
C TYR A 124 -1.18 21.21 11.31
N LYS A 125 -1.75 22.40 11.03
CA LYS A 125 -2.36 23.25 12.05
C LYS A 125 -3.50 22.55 12.78
N GLU A 126 -4.39 21.88 12.05
CA GLU A 126 -5.49 21.10 12.63
C GLU A 126 -4.95 19.97 13.51
N MET A 127 -3.92 19.25 13.04
CA MET A 127 -3.31 18.17 13.83
C MET A 127 -2.55 18.65 15.06
N VAL A 128 -2.01 19.88 15.05
CA VAL A 128 -1.46 20.54 16.25
C VAL A 128 -2.58 20.82 17.24
N ALA A 129 -3.70 21.41 16.78
CA ALA A 129 -4.86 21.72 17.63
C ALA A 129 -5.44 20.45 18.27
N LEU A 130 -5.50 19.36 17.51
CA LEU A 130 -5.95 18.04 17.98
C LEU A 130 -4.91 17.31 18.84
N LYS A 131 -3.69 17.84 19.02
CA LYS A 131 -2.55 17.18 19.70
C LYS A 131 -2.15 15.85 19.05
N GLY A 132 -2.35 15.72 17.71
CA GLY A 132 -2.03 14.52 16.94
C GLY A 132 -0.59 14.45 16.44
N ILE A 133 0.16 15.57 16.49
CA ILE A 133 1.56 15.61 16.08
C ILE A 133 2.42 14.79 17.06
N ASN A 134 3.36 14.00 16.52
CA ASN A 134 4.17 13.08 17.29
C ASN A 134 3.37 12.01 18.06
N HIS A 135 2.23 11.60 17.50
CA HIS A 135 1.44 10.46 17.96
C HIS A 135 1.05 9.55 16.80
N ILE A 136 1.12 8.24 17.01
CA ILE A 136 0.77 7.26 15.97
C ILE A 136 -0.70 7.40 15.54
N TRP A 137 -1.63 7.65 16.47
CA TRP A 137 -3.02 7.84 16.12
C TRP A 137 -3.26 9.00 15.14
N GLY A 138 -2.46 10.07 15.27
CA GLY A 138 -2.57 11.23 14.39
C GLY A 138 -2.25 10.90 12.94
N ILE A 139 -1.12 10.22 12.70
CA ILE A 139 -0.77 9.80 11.33
C ILE A 139 -1.70 8.69 10.82
N VAL A 140 -2.22 7.82 11.68
CA VAL A 140 -3.24 6.83 11.32
C VAL A 140 -4.49 7.52 10.79
N LEU A 141 -4.98 8.55 11.47
CA LEU A 141 -6.17 9.31 11.06
C LEU A 141 -5.94 10.03 9.72
N VAL A 142 -4.79 10.69 9.57
CA VAL A 142 -4.40 11.37 8.33
C VAL A 142 -4.33 10.37 7.18
N SER A 143 -3.60 9.27 7.35
CA SER A 143 -3.45 8.24 6.32
C SER A 143 -4.80 7.62 5.93
N ALA A 144 -5.65 7.30 6.91
CA ALA A 144 -6.99 6.78 6.64
C ALA A 144 -7.84 7.78 5.85
N THR A 145 -7.81 9.06 6.21
CA THR A 145 -8.59 10.12 5.55
C THR A 145 -8.25 10.22 4.07
N PHE A 146 -6.95 10.19 3.71
CA PHE A 146 -6.54 10.28 2.30
C PHE A 146 -6.84 9.03 1.48
N HIS A 147 -6.94 7.86 2.10
CA HIS A 147 -7.22 6.62 1.38
C HIS A 147 -8.71 6.24 1.35
N LEU A 148 -9.53 6.83 2.22
CA LEU A 148 -10.99 6.60 2.25
C LEU A 148 -11.70 6.87 0.92
N PRO A 149 -11.46 7.98 0.19
CA PRO A 149 -12.15 8.26 -1.05
C PRO A 149 -12.00 7.15 -2.09
N LEU A 150 -10.78 6.66 -2.30
CA LEU A 150 -10.50 5.55 -3.22
C LEU A 150 -11.22 4.27 -2.78
N SER A 151 -11.19 3.95 -1.50
CA SER A 151 -11.85 2.78 -0.93
C SER A 151 -13.37 2.84 -1.14
N ILE A 152 -14.01 3.96 -0.81
CA ILE A 152 -15.44 4.18 -1.02
C ILE A 152 -15.80 4.02 -2.50
N TYR A 153 -15.01 4.60 -3.39
CA TYR A 153 -15.20 4.49 -4.84
C TYR A 153 -15.13 3.03 -5.31
N MET A 154 -14.09 2.30 -4.91
CA MET A 154 -13.91 0.90 -5.29
C MET A 154 -15.05 0.01 -4.78
N PHE A 155 -15.41 0.12 -3.51
CA PHE A 155 -16.50 -0.65 -2.94
C PHE A 155 -17.85 -0.28 -3.57
N THR A 156 -18.14 1.01 -3.78
CA THR A 156 -19.38 1.45 -4.41
C THR A 156 -19.55 0.85 -5.81
N ASN A 157 -18.50 0.89 -6.63
CA ASN A 157 -18.55 0.33 -7.98
C ASN A 157 -18.72 -1.20 -7.96
N PHE A 158 -18.06 -1.89 -7.05
CA PHE A 158 -18.20 -3.33 -6.96
C PHE A 158 -19.59 -3.74 -6.43
N ILE A 159 -20.11 -3.08 -5.40
CA ILE A 159 -21.45 -3.38 -4.86
C ILE A 159 -22.54 -3.19 -5.93
N LYS A 160 -22.39 -2.21 -6.83
CA LYS A 160 -23.32 -2.04 -7.97
C LYS A 160 -23.36 -3.25 -8.91
N THR A 161 -22.34 -4.09 -8.93
CA THR A 161 -22.32 -5.30 -9.76
C THR A 161 -23.00 -6.50 -9.10
N ILE A 162 -23.27 -6.42 -7.80
CA ILE A 162 -23.97 -7.45 -7.04
C ILE A 162 -25.50 -7.20 -7.22
N PRO A 163 -26.29 -8.22 -7.65
CA PRO A 163 -27.74 -8.07 -7.80
C PRO A 163 -28.42 -7.59 -6.51
N SER A 164 -29.36 -6.66 -6.64
CA SER A 164 -30.14 -6.14 -5.50
C SER A 164 -31.04 -7.19 -4.87
N ASP A 165 -31.43 -8.19 -5.66
CA ASP A 165 -32.28 -9.29 -5.25
C ASP A 165 -31.74 -10.06 -4.03
N LEU A 166 -30.41 -10.05 -3.85
CA LEU A 166 -29.78 -10.63 -2.65
C LEU A 166 -30.13 -9.85 -1.37
N ASP A 167 -30.20 -8.53 -1.46
CA ASP A 167 -30.61 -7.67 -0.33
C ASP A 167 -32.12 -7.88 -0.04
N GLU A 168 -32.95 -7.98 -1.09
CA GLU A 168 -34.39 -8.19 -0.99
C GLU A 168 -34.71 -9.56 -0.40
N ALA A 169 -34.06 -10.62 -0.86
CA ALA A 169 -34.20 -11.96 -0.32
C ALA A 169 -33.83 -11.99 1.18
N ALA A 170 -32.72 -11.35 1.54
CA ALA A 170 -32.32 -11.26 2.94
C ALA A 170 -33.35 -10.54 3.83
N MET A 171 -33.99 -9.49 3.29
CA MET A 171 -35.05 -8.77 4.03
C MET A 171 -36.32 -9.60 4.15
N ILE A 172 -36.67 -10.41 3.15
CA ILE A 172 -37.80 -11.36 3.21
C ILE A 172 -37.52 -12.43 4.29
N ASP A 173 -36.26 -12.88 4.40
CA ASP A 173 -35.80 -13.82 5.44
C ASP A 173 -35.70 -13.18 6.85
N GLY A 174 -36.16 -11.92 7.02
CA GLY A 174 -36.19 -11.22 8.30
C GLY A 174 -34.88 -10.52 8.71
N CYS A 175 -33.89 -10.42 7.82
CA CYS A 175 -32.72 -9.65 8.10
C CYS A 175 -33.01 -8.13 8.03
N SER A 176 -32.44 -7.38 9.01
CA SER A 176 -32.36 -5.93 8.85
C SER A 176 -31.34 -5.57 7.76
N ARG A 177 -31.40 -4.33 7.22
CA ARG A 177 -30.42 -3.86 6.21
C ARG A 177 -28.96 -3.96 6.70
N PHE A 178 -28.72 -3.72 7.97
CA PHE A 178 -27.41 -3.89 8.58
C PHE A 178 -26.96 -5.36 8.60
N GLN A 179 -27.87 -6.27 8.94
CA GLN A 179 -27.60 -7.70 8.90
C GLN A 179 -27.35 -8.20 7.48
N ALA A 180 -28.14 -7.74 6.50
CA ALA A 180 -27.95 -8.06 5.09
C ALA A 180 -26.56 -7.60 4.60
N PHE A 181 -26.13 -6.39 4.97
CA PHE A 181 -24.79 -5.92 4.65
C PHE A 181 -23.70 -6.85 5.22
N PHE A 182 -23.70 -7.12 6.53
CA PHE A 182 -22.63 -7.85 7.16
C PHE A 182 -22.61 -9.35 6.82
N LYS A 183 -23.80 -9.98 6.69
CA LYS A 183 -23.91 -11.42 6.48
C LYS A 183 -23.86 -11.83 5.01
N ILE A 184 -24.27 -10.96 4.08
CA ILE A 184 -24.43 -11.29 2.67
C ILE A 184 -23.50 -10.44 1.80
N ILE A 185 -23.61 -9.11 1.87
CA ILE A 185 -22.87 -8.24 0.95
C ILE A 185 -21.38 -8.21 1.28
N LEU A 186 -21.00 -8.02 2.54
CA LEU A 186 -19.59 -7.92 2.95
C LEU A 186 -18.74 -9.17 2.58
N PRO A 187 -19.22 -10.40 2.73
CA PRO A 187 -18.52 -11.59 2.23
C PRO A 187 -18.30 -11.59 0.71
N CYS A 188 -19.25 -11.03 -0.07
CA CYS A 188 -19.11 -10.89 -1.52
C CYS A 188 -18.03 -9.87 -1.91
N LEU A 189 -17.67 -8.93 -1.03
CA LEU A 189 -16.65 -7.91 -1.28
C LEU A 189 -15.21 -8.40 -1.10
N LYS A 190 -14.97 -9.69 -0.87
CA LYS A 190 -13.64 -10.24 -0.52
C LYS A 190 -12.56 -9.83 -1.51
N SER A 191 -12.78 -9.92 -2.82
CA SER A 191 -11.79 -9.55 -3.84
C SER A 191 -11.47 -8.04 -3.83
N THR A 192 -12.51 -7.21 -3.75
CA THR A 192 -12.34 -5.75 -3.66
C THR A 192 -11.68 -5.34 -2.34
N THR A 193 -12.04 -5.99 -1.24
CA THR A 193 -11.40 -5.76 0.08
C THR A 193 -9.91 -6.02 0.02
N VAL A 194 -9.48 -7.12 -0.60
CA VAL A 194 -8.06 -7.42 -0.79
C VAL A 194 -7.37 -6.37 -1.65
N SER A 195 -8.02 -5.91 -2.71
CA SER A 195 -7.48 -4.84 -3.56
C SER A 195 -7.31 -3.53 -2.77
N VAL A 196 -8.29 -3.15 -1.95
CA VAL A 196 -8.22 -1.98 -1.06
C VAL A 196 -7.09 -2.14 -0.04
N ILE A 197 -6.95 -3.32 0.58
CA ILE A 197 -5.87 -3.60 1.54
C ILE A 197 -4.50 -3.42 0.88
N ILE A 198 -4.29 -3.97 -0.31
CA ILE A 198 -3.01 -3.87 -1.02
C ILE A 198 -2.72 -2.42 -1.39
N LEU A 199 -3.64 -1.73 -2.06
CA LEU A 199 -3.42 -0.36 -2.53
C LEU A 199 -3.20 0.61 -1.36
N THR A 200 -4.03 0.54 -0.34
CA THR A 200 -3.93 1.38 0.86
C THR A 200 -2.68 1.03 1.67
N GLY A 201 -2.46 -0.27 1.92
CA GLY A 201 -1.33 -0.73 2.72
C GLY A 201 0.02 -0.37 2.10
N VAL A 202 0.19 -0.61 0.79
CA VAL A 202 1.41 -0.23 0.08
C VAL A 202 1.56 1.29 0.01
N GLY A 203 0.47 2.04 -0.20
CA GLY A 203 0.48 3.50 -0.20
C GLY A 203 0.98 4.08 1.13
N ILE A 204 0.44 3.60 2.25
CA ILE A 204 0.83 4.05 3.60
C ILE A 204 2.25 3.58 3.96
N TRP A 205 2.62 2.36 3.57
CA TRP A 205 3.96 1.83 3.78
C TRP A 205 5.04 2.70 3.15
N ASN A 206 4.76 3.21 1.95
CA ASN A 206 5.69 4.04 1.18
C ASN A 206 5.55 5.55 1.46
N ASP A 207 4.59 5.96 2.32
CA ASP A 207 4.45 7.36 2.65
C ASP A 207 5.69 7.87 3.40
N TYR A 208 6.28 8.92 2.86
CA TYR A 208 7.40 9.64 3.45
C TYR A 208 6.96 11.03 3.90
N GLN A 209 6.12 11.67 3.09
CA GLN A 209 5.87 13.10 3.16
C GLN A 209 5.09 13.48 4.43
N PHE A 210 3.93 12.87 4.65
CA PHE A 210 3.16 13.16 5.86
C PHE A 210 3.89 12.69 7.11
N GLN A 211 4.53 11.51 7.04
CA GLN A 211 5.28 10.97 8.17
C GLN A 211 6.43 11.88 8.59
N LEU A 212 7.13 12.53 7.64
CA LEU A 212 8.20 13.49 7.91
C LEU A 212 7.73 14.69 8.75
N TYR A 213 6.55 15.22 8.44
CA TYR A 213 6.02 16.39 9.14
C TYR A 213 5.29 16.03 10.44
N PHE A 214 4.66 14.87 10.50
CA PHE A 214 3.82 14.48 11.63
C PHE A 214 4.53 13.63 12.68
N LEU A 215 5.64 12.94 12.35
CA LEU A 215 6.40 12.06 13.24
C LEU A 215 7.86 12.54 13.39
N GLN A 216 8.05 13.64 14.12
CA GLN A 216 9.37 14.28 14.27
C GLN A 216 10.26 13.60 15.33
N LYS A 217 9.65 12.86 16.30
CA LYS A 217 10.40 12.16 17.34
C LYS A 217 11.12 10.92 16.78
N PRO A 218 12.43 10.73 17.06
CA PRO A 218 13.19 9.58 16.56
C PRO A 218 12.54 8.21 16.88
N ALA A 219 11.94 8.07 18.07
CA ALA A 219 11.29 6.83 18.50
C ALA A 219 10.03 6.49 17.69
N LEU A 220 9.43 7.46 16.99
CA LEU A 220 8.23 7.28 16.18
C LEU A 220 8.51 7.17 14.67
N ARG A 221 9.78 7.23 14.28
CA ARG A 221 10.14 7.13 12.85
C ARG A 221 9.59 5.87 12.24
N THR A 222 9.09 6.04 11.03
CA THR A 222 8.69 4.94 10.17
C THR A 222 9.85 4.49 9.30
N ILE A 223 9.63 3.42 8.59
CA ILE A 223 10.67 2.78 7.79
C ILE A 223 11.20 3.70 6.68
N THR A 224 10.34 4.49 6.04
CA THR A 224 10.72 5.49 5.03
C THR A 224 11.57 6.61 5.61
N LEU A 225 11.28 7.04 6.84
CA LEU A 225 12.11 8.02 7.56
C LEU A 225 13.42 7.41 8.06
N ALA A 226 13.42 6.15 8.49
CA ALA A 226 14.62 5.48 8.97
C ALA A 226 15.66 5.27 7.85
N ILE A 227 15.22 4.98 6.64
CA ILE A 227 16.13 4.82 5.48
C ILE A 227 16.90 6.11 5.20
N THR A 228 16.31 7.27 5.37
CA THR A 228 17.01 8.53 5.06
C THR A 228 18.24 8.76 5.91
N THR A 229 18.33 8.15 7.10
CA THR A 229 19.50 8.26 7.96
C THR A 229 20.78 7.71 7.33
N PHE A 230 20.66 6.71 6.45
CA PHE A 230 21.80 6.11 5.73
C PHE A 230 22.36 7.02 4.63
N PHE A 231 21.59 8.03 4.20
CA PHE A 231 22.02 8.98 3.16
C PHE A 231 22.47 10.33 3.73
N THR A 232 22.19 10.60 5.00
CA THR A 232 22.54 11.86 5.68
C THR A 232 23.85 11.75 6.45
N ASP A 233 24.32 10.55 6.80
CA ASP A 233 25.55 10.36 7.52
C ASP A 233 26.76 10.46 6.58
N SER A 234 27.80 11.17 7.01
CA SER A 234 29.04 11.42 6.24
C SER A 234 29.82 10.15 5.88
N ARG A 235 29.50 9.04 6.50
CA ARG A 235 30.13 7.72 6.30
C ARG A 235 29.44 6.82 5.30
N GLN A 236 28.62 7.32 4.42
CA GLN A 236 27.89 6.60 3.36
C GLN A 236 28.17 5.08 3.28
N ASP A 237 27.72 4.32 4.27
CA ASP A 237 27.80 2.84 4.22
C ASP A 237 26.77 2.32 3.23
N MET A 238 27.19 2.23 1.98
CA MET A 238 26.33 1.76 0.88
C MET A 238 25.88 0.32 1.08
N GLY A 239 26.66 -0.51 1.77
CA GLY A 239 26.30 -1.89 2.10
C GLY A 239 25.14 -1.93 3.08
N ALA A 240 25.23 -1.18 4.18
CA ALA A 240 24.15 -1.07 5.16
C ALA A 240 22.90 -0.39 4.58
N ALA A 241 23.08 0.65 3.75
CA ALA A 241 21.95 1.30 3.07
C ALA A 241 21.21 0.33 2.13
N ALA A 242 21.93 -0.46 1.34
CA ALA A 242 21.34 -1.47 0.47
C ALA A 242 20.68 -2.60 1.26
N ALA A 243 21.26 -3.03 2.37
CA ALA A 243 20.66 -4.02 3.28
C ALA A 243 19.36 -3.47 3.90
N ALA A 244 19.37 -2.21 4.34
CA ALA A 244 18.18 -1.53 4.83
C ALA A 244 17.06 -1.49 3.76
N ALA A 245 17.41 -1.07 2.54
CA ALA A 245 16.46 -1.03 1.43
C ALA A 245 15.88 -2.42 1.11
N PHE A 246 16.70 -3.47 1.16
CA PHE A 246 16.20 -4.84 0.97
C PHE A 246 15.21 -5.26 2.07
N ILE A 247 15.54 -5.01 3.35
CA ILE A 247 14.65 -5.30 4.48
C ILE A 247 13.30 -4.60 4.31
N VAL A 248 13.32 -3.35 3.87
CA VAL A 248 12.12 -2.49 3.71
C VAL A 248 11.21 -2.95 2.58
N VAL A 249 11.77 -3.47 1.51
CA VAL A 249 11.00 -3.95 0.35
C VAL A 249 10.33 -5.30 0.63
N LEU A 250 10.89 -6.12 1.52
CA LEU A 250 10.37 -7.47 1.78
C LEU A 250 8.90 -7.51 2.23
N PRO A 251 8.44 -6.73 3.25
CA PRO A 251 7.08 -6.84 3.74
C PRO A 251 5.99 -6.54 2.69
N PRO A 252 6.04 -5.45 1.91
CA PRO A 252 5.04 -5.23 0.85
C PRO A 252 5.09 -6.28 -0.27
N VAL A 253 6.28 -6.79 -0.62
CA VAL A 253 6.40 -7.87 -1.60
C VAL A 253 5.78 -9.16 -1.09
N LEU A 254 6.04 -9.54 0.16
CA LEU A 254 5.43 -10.72 0.78
C LEU A 254 3.91 -10.57 0.89
N LEU A 255 3.42 -9.38 1.30
CA LEU A 255 1.99 -9.09 1.33
C LEU A 255 1.36 -9.29 -0.05
N TYR A 256 1.98 -8.74 -1.10
CA TYR A 256 1.50 -8.90 -2.46
C TYR A 256 1.49 -10.36 -2.91
N ILE A 257 2.58 -11.11 -2.69
CA ILE A 257 2.66 -12.54 -3.07
C ILE A 257 1.56 -13.36 -2.37
N CYS A 258 1.27 -13.09 -1.09
CA CYS A 258 0.22 -13.77 -0.35
C CYS A 258 -1.19 -13.46 -0.88
N LEU A 259 -1.40 -12.21 -1.32
CA LEU A 259 -2.72 -11.71 -1.69
C LEU A 259 -3.00 -11.65 -3.20
N GLN A 260 -1.97 -11.82 -4.08
CA GLN A 260 -2.08 -11.65 -5.54
C GLN A 260 -3.18 -12.48 -6.20
N LYS A 261 -3.44 -13.69 -5.70
CA LYS A 261 -4.51 -14.56 -6.24
C LYS A 261 -5.90 -13.92 -6.17
N TYR A 262 -6.19 -13.18 -5.11
CA TYR A 262 -7.47 -12.47 -4.96
C TYR A 262 -7.51 -11.18 -5.79
N PHE A 263 -6.36 -10.52 -5.94
CA PHE A 263 -6.24 -9.32 -6.77
C PHE A 263 -6.51 -9.61 -8.25
N VAL A 264 -5.90 -10.68 -8.78
CA VAL A 264 -6.09 -11.11 -10.19
C VAL A 264 -7.55 -11.50 -10.45
N GLN A 265 -8.20 -12.20 -9.53
CA GLN A 265 -9.62 -12.55 -9.63
C GLN A 265 -10.50 -11.30 -9.73
N GLY A 266 -10.32 -10.33 -8.82
CA GLY A 266 -11.09 -9.08 -8.82
C GLY A 266 -10.88 -8.21 -10.07
N ALA A 267 -9.66 -8.20 -10.63
CA ALA A 267 -9.36 -7.51 -11.87
C ALA A 267 -10.02 -8.19 -13.09
N MET A 268 -10.07 -9.52 -13.11
CA MET A 268 -10.70 -10.29 -14.20
C MET A 268 -12.23 -10.17 -14.16
N ASP A 269 -12.84 -10.21 -12.99
CA ASP A 269 -14.29 -10.05 -12.82
C ASP A 269 -14.79 -8.66 -13.30
N SER A 270 -13.94 -7.65 -13.22
CA SER A 270 -14.23 -6.30 -13.73
C SER A 270 -13.97 -6.12 -15.23
N ALA A 271 -13.16 -6.98 -15.86
CA ALA A 271 -12.78 -6.91 -17.27
C ALA A 271 -13.70 -7.74 -18.21
N VAL A 272 -14.53 -8.64 -17.67
CA VAL A 272 -15.43 -9.54 -18.44
C VAL A 272 -16.83 -8.90 -18.66
N LYS A 273 -17.00 -7.66 -18.30
CA LYS A 273 -18.14 -6.82 -18.66
C LYS A 273 -17.69 -5.80 -19.69
#